data_7778a01d078e33d353eb8956c08f8b87
#
_entry.id   7778a01d078e33d353eb8956c08f8b87
#
_cell.length_a   1.000
_cell.length_b   1.000
_cell.length_c   1.000
_cell.angle_alpha   90.00
_cell.angle_beta   90.00
_cell.angle_gamma   90.00
#
_symmetry.space_group_name_H-M   'P 1'
#
loop_
_entity.id
_entity.type
_entity.pdbx_description
1 polymer ?
#
loop_
_entity_poly.entity_id
_entity_poly.type
_entity_poly.pdbx_seq_one_letter_code
_entity_poly.pdbx_strand_id
1 'polypeptide(L)' 'MLYSFENKVPKLLGNNYFIAESASVIGAVIIHNNVIILPNAVVRADNEIIEI' A
#
# COMPACT_ATOMS: atom_id res chain seq x y z
N MET A 1 -6.27 3.91 -3.23
CA MET A 1 -5.60 5.19 -2.90
C MET A 1 -4.54 4.98 -1.84
N LEU A 2 -3.50 5.78 -1.90
CA LEU A 2 -2.41 5.73 -0.94
C LEU A 2 -2.62 6.83 0.09
N TYR A 3 -2.50 6.49 1.38
CA TYR A 3 -2.69 7.45 2.45
C TYR A 3 -1.51 7.41 3.40
N SER A 4 -1.13 8.57 3.91
CA SER A 4 -0.12 8.64 4.95
C SER A 4 -0.77 8.45 6.33
N PHE A 5 0.02 7.99 7.28
CA PHE A 5 -0.44 7.84 8.65
C PHE A 5 0.72 8.17 9.58
N GLU A 6 0.61 9.24 10.36
CA GLU A 6 1.65 9.69 11.29
C GLU A 6 3.02 9.75 10.64
N ASN A 7 3.10 10.44 9.51
CA ASN A 7 4.34 10.62 8.74
C ASN A 7 4.85 9.36 8.05
N LYS A 8 4.08 8.26 8.09
CA LYS A 8 4.41 7.04 7.37
C LYS A 8 3.65 7.04 6.07
N VAL A 9 4.36 6.82 4.98
CA VAL A 9 3.78 6.90 3.64
C VAL A 9 4.05 5.60 2.90
N PRO A 10 3.08 5.07 2.17
CA PRO A 10 3.31 3.88 1.35
C PRO A 10 4.42 4.12 0.34
N LYS A 11 5.27 3.13 0.14
CA LYS A 11 6.37 3.18 -0.81
C LYS A 11 6.17 2.17 -1.91
N LEU A 12 6.29 2.61 -3.16
CA LEU A 12 6.15 1.76 -4.32
C LEU A 12 7.54 1.51 -4.89
N LEU A 13 8.15 0.40 -4.51
CA LEU A 13 9.51 0.08 -4.93
C LEU A 13 9.58 -0.72 -6.21
N GLY A 14 8.47 -1.33 -6.62
CA GLY A 14 8.44 -2.11 -7.84
C GLY A 14 7.88 -1.34 -9.02
N ASN A 15 7.94 -1.97 -10.19
CA ASN A 15 7.41 -1.37 -11.42
C ASN A 15 6.16 -2.08 -11.93
N ASN A 16 5.82 -3.22 -11.35
CA ASN A 16 4.73 -4.04 -11.84
C ASN A 16 3.73 -4.30 -10.73
N TYR A 17 2.82 -3.39 -10.56
CA TYR A 17 1.78 -3.51 -9.53
C TYR A 17 0.51 -2.85 -10.04
N PHE A 18 -0.61 -3.23 -9.43
CA PHE A 18 -1.90 -2.61 -9.71
C PHE A 18 -2.61 -2.38 -8.38
N ILE A 19 -2.99 -1.14 -8.14
CA ILE A 19 -3.75 -0.78 -6.95
C ILE A 19 -5.05 -0.15 -7.42
N ALA A 20 -6.17 -0.82 -7.15
CA ALA A 20 -7.46 -0.32 -7.57
C ALA A 20 -7.77 1.01 -6.90
N GLU A 21 -8.51 1.86 -7.60
CA GLU A 21 -8.81 3.20 -7.08
C GLU A 21 -9.56 3.14 -5.76
N SER A 22 -10.44 2.16 -5.60
CA SER A 22 -11.22 2.03 -4.36
C SER A 22 -10.49 1.27 -3.26
N ALA A 23 -9.28 0.79 -3.52
CA ALA A 23 -8.47 0.17 -2.46
C ALA A 23 -7.83 1.26 -1.62
N SER A 24 -7.54 0.93 -0.36
CA SER A 24 -6.90 1.86 0.57
C SER A 24 -5.60 1.25 1.08
N VAL A 25 -4.49 1.95 0.84
CA VAL A 25 -3.17 1.53 1.32
C VAL A 25 -2.68 2.63 2.26
N ILE A 26 -2.55 2.31 3.53
CA ILE A 26 -2.36 3.30 4.58
C ILE A 26 -1.09 3.03 5.37
N GLY A 27 -0.25 4.04 5.52
CA GLY A 27 0.89 3.97 6.41
C GLY A 27 2.13 3.33 5.81
N ALA A 28 2.92 2.65 6.65
CA ALA A 28 4.23 2.13 6.26
C ALA A 28 4.13 0.83 5.48
N VAL A 29 3.54 0.89 4.29
CA VAL A 29 3.39 -0.25 3.40
C VAL A 29 4.43 -0.15 2.29
N ILE A 30 5.13 -1.25 2.02
CA ILE A 30 6.11 -1.31 0.95
C ILE A 30 5.59 -2.28 -0.10
N ILE A 31 5.43 -1.81 -1.33
CA ILE A 31 4.88 -2.61 -2.43
C ILE A 31 5.97 -2.84 -3.47
N HIS A 32 6.25 -4.11 -3.74
CA HIS A 32 7.25 -4.53 -4.71
C HIS A 32 6.60 -4.86 -6.04
N ASN A 33 7.16 -5.83 -6.77
CA ASN A 33 6.65 -6.22 -8.08
C ASN A 33 5.57 -7.28 -7.97
N ASN A 34 4.75 -7.36 -9.01
CA ASN A 34 3.72 -8.41 -9.16
C ASN A 34 2.69 -8.38 -8.04
N VAL A 35 2.29 -7.18 -7.63
CA VAL A 35 1.31 -7.00 -6.57
C VAL A 35 0.02 -6.48 -7.18
N ILE A 36 -1.10 -7.09 -6.81
CA ILE A 36 -2.43 -6.65 -7.23
C ILE A 36 -3.26 -6.42 -5.98
N ILE A 37 -3.74 -5.19 -5.81
CA ILE A 37 -4.64 -4.86 -4.71
C ILE A 37 -5.99 -4.52 -5.32
N LEU A 38 -6.96 -5.38 -5.08
CA LEU A 38 -8.26 -5.31 -5.72
C LEU A 38 -9.16 -4.25 -5.10
N PRO A 39 -10.27 -3.91 -5.79
CA PRO A 39 -11.19 -2.89 -5.27
C PRO A 39 -11.67 -3.18 -3.86
N ASN A 40 -11.79 -2.14 -3.07
CA ASN A 40 -12.27 -2.18 -1.70
C ASN A 40 -11.38 -2.92 -0.71
N ALA A 41 -10.19 -3.32 -1.13
CA ALA A 41 -9.22 -3.91 -0.21
C ALA A 41 -8.63 -2.82 0.67
N VAL A 42 -8.24 -3.19 1.89
CA VAL A 42 -7.61 -2.26 2.82
C VAL A 42 -6.32 -2.88 3.31
N VAL A 43 -5.22 -2.14 3.13
CA VAL A 43 -3.91 -2.54 3.66
C VAL A 43 -3.48 -1.41 4.60
N ARG A 44 -3.39 -1.70 5.88
CA ARG A 44 -3.08 -0.68 6.88
C ARG A 44 -1.88 -1.11 7.73
N ALA A 45 -0.85 -0.28 7.74
CA ALA A 45 0.36 -0.53 8.52
C ALA A 45 0.59 0.67 9.44
N ASP A 46 -0.02 0.63 10.62
CA ASP A 46 0.07 1.75 11.56
C ASP A 46 1.12 1.57 12.65
N ASN A 47 1.45 0.35 13.03
CA ASN A 47 2.47 0.10 14.06
C ASN A 47 3.72 -0.57 13.52
N GLU A 48 3.59 -1.35 12.47
CA GLU A 48 4.71 -2.09 11.90
C GLU A 48 4.69 -1.95 10.39
N ILE A 49 5.82 -2.22 9.76
CA ILE A 49 5.92 -2.16 8.30
C ILE A 49 5.28 -3.41 7.70
N ILE A 50 4.43 -3.20 6.71
CA ILE A 50 3.88 -4.30 5.92
C ILE A 50 4.56 -4.27 4.56
N GLU A 51 5.19 -5.37 4.20
CA GLU A 51 5.92 -5.47 2.95
C GLU A 51 5.30 -6.58 2.09
N ILE A 52 4.94 -6.22 0.87
CA ILE A 52 4.25 -7.15 -0.04
C ILE A 52 5.11 -7.42 -1.25
#